data_dcf807a57ebf4f8350e4d163da247ba3
#
_entry.id   dcf807a57ebf4f8350e4d163da247ba3
#
_cell.length_a   1.000
_cell.length_b   1.000
_cell.length_c   1.000
_cell.angle_alpha   90.00
_cell.angle_beta   90.00
_cell.angle_gamma   90.00
#
_symmetry.space_group_name_H-M   'P 1'
#
loop_
_entity.id
_entity.type
_entity.pdbx_description
1 polymer ?
#
loop_
_entity_poly.entity_id
_entity_poly.type
_entity_poly.pdbx_seq_one_letter_code
_entity_poly.pdbx_strand_id
1 'polypeptide(L)'
;MSTRPLFRPARGSAGEFSAVLLDLDGTVTDSAPVILASFSATFDDLGIAVPDRARLMSFVGPPLAETFAHHAGLTGQANAHAVATYRTHYRELMYQAPVYEGVPALVRSLDDAGVPLALATSKRESLARQIIDHTGLGPCFDAVTGAADDDRGGEKAVVIARA
;
A
#
# COMPACT_ATOMS: atom_id res chain seq x y z
N MET A 1 -8.59 29.83 8.28
CA MET A 1 -8.32 28.93 7.13
C MET A 1 -7.02 29.39 6.50
N SER A 2 -5.91 28.74 6.85
CA SER A 2 -4.58 29.07 6.29
C SER A 2 -4.41 28.27 5.01
N THR A 3 -4.46 28.93 3.86
CA THR A 3 -4.13 28.31 2.58
C THR A 3 -2.63 28.14 2.53
N ARG A 4 -2.16 26.93 2.80
CA ARG A 4 -0.78 26.53 2.55
C ARG A 4 -0.50 26.70 1.04
N PRO A 5 0.56 27.41 0.62
CA PRO A 5 0.87 27.53 -0.80
C PRO A 5 1.23 26.17 -1.36
N LEU A 6 0.63 25.79 -2.48
CA LEU A 6 0.74 24.51 -3.17
C LEU A 6 2.16 24.15 -3.67
N PHE A 7 3.11 25.06 -3.55
CA PHE A 7 4.51 24.81 -3.91
C PHE A 7 5.43 25.89 -3.34
N ARG A 8 6.42 25.49 -2.57
CA ARG A 8 7.55 26.33 -2.21
C ARG A 8 8.80 25.63 -2.76
N PRO A 9 9.42 26.14 -3.85
CA PRO A 9 10.65 25.53 -4.34
C PRO A 9 11.71 25.64 -3.24
N ALA A 10 12.25 24.48 -2.83
CA ALA A 10 13.42 24.45 -1.96
C ALA A 10 14.55 25.22 -2.66
N ARG A 11 15.18 26.16 -1.97
CA ARG A 11 16.42 26.76 -2.43
C ARG A 11 17.54 25.74 -2.20
N GLY A 12 17.76 24.88 -3.17
CA GLY A 12 18.77 23.84 -3.08
C GLY A 12 19.89 24.03 -4.09
N SER A 13 21.09 23.74 -3.65
CA SER A 13 22.27 23.53 -4.48
C SER A 13 22.08 22.27 -5.36
N ALA A 14 22.83 22.16 -6.45
CA ALA A 14 22.80 21.02 -7.34
C ALA A 14 22.97 19.70 -6.55
N GLY A 15 21.86 18.90 -6.45
CA GLY A 15 21.81 17.64 -5.71
C GLY A 15 20.67 17.51 -4.69
N GLU A 16 19.86 18.56 -4.46
CA GLU A 16 18.71 18.47 -3.57
C GLU A 16 17.46 17.94 -4.31
N PHE A 17 16.80 16.95 -3.68
CA PHE A 17 15.52 16.42 -4.19
C PHE A 17 14.41 17.49 -4.00
N SER A 18 13.53 17.61 -5.00
CA SER A 18 12.41 18.56 -4.96
C SER A 18 11.16 17.99 -4.26
N ALA A 19 11.09 16.68 -4.10
CA ALA A 19 10.01 15.98 -3.43
C ALA A 19 10.49 14.59 -2.94
N VAL A 20 9.74 13.99 -2.01
CA VAL A 20 9.97 12.62 -1.55
C VAL A 20 8.71 11.80 -1.83
N LEU A 21 8.89 10.68 -2.52
CA LEU A 21 7.84 9.70 -2.76
C LEU A 21 8.11 8.46 -1.92
N LEU A 22 7.12 8.03 -1.13
CA LEU A 22 7.19 6.82 -0.31
C LEU A 22 6.20 5.78 -0.84
N ASP A 23 6.61 4.50 -0.79
CA ASP A 23 5.66 3.40 -0.94
C ASP A 23 4.98 3.13 0.42
N LEU A 24 3.87 2.39 0.41
CA LEU A 24 3.16 2.02 1.63
C LEU A 24 3.64 0.68 2.18
N ASP A 25 3.39 -0.40 1.44
CA ASP A 25 3.65 -1.76 1.89
C ASP A 25 5.15 -2.07 1.90
N GLY A 26 5.69 -2.45 3.05
CA GLY A 26 7.11 -2.73 3.22
C GLY A 26 8.01 -1.49 3.28
N THR A 27 7.43 -0.28 3.30
CA THR A 27 8.17 0.99 3.38
C THR A 27 7.65 1.85 4.53
N VAL A 28 6.39 2.24 4.51
CA VAL A 28 5.75 2.96 5.63
C VAL A 28 5.23 1.96 6.65
N THR A 29 4.57 0.88 6.21
CA THR A 29 4.00 -0.14 7.08
C THR A 29 4.60 -1.52 6.85
N ASP A 30 4.81 -2.29 7.92
CA ASP A 30 5.08 -3.73 7.85
C ASP A 30 3.76 -4.48 7.64
N SER A 31 3.31 -4.48 6.39
CA SER A 31 2.03 -5.09 6.01
C SER A 31 2.12 -6.60 5.74
N ALA A 32 3.32 -7.17 5.61
CA ALA A 32 3.49 -8.58 5.28
C ALA A 32 2.73 -9.52 6.23
N PRO A 33 2.78 -9.38 7.57
CA PRO A 33 2.03 -10.26 8.47
C PRO A 33 0.53 -10.25 8.21
N VAL A 34 -0.04 -9.06 7.95
CA VAL A 34 -1.47 -8.88 7.67
C VAL A 34 -1.87 -9.50 6.33
N ILE A 35 -1.04 -9.31 5.30
CA ILE A 35 -1.24 -9.90 3.98
C ILE A 35 -1.22 -11.43 4.07
N LEU A 36 -0.24 -12.00 4.76
CA LEU A 36 -0.13 -13.44 4.95
C LEU A 36 -1.33 -14.01 5.71
N ALA A 37 -1.75 -13.35 6.80
CA ALA A 37 -2.92 -13.76 7.57
C ALA A 37 -4.20 -13.74 6.72
N SER A 38 -4.37 -12.72 5.88
CA SER A 38 -5.51 -12.62 4.97
C SER A 38 -5.52 -13.73 3.91
N PHE A 39 -4.35 -14.10 3.36
CA PHE A 39 -4.25 -15.25 2.46
C PHE A 39 -4.57 -16.56 3.19
N SER A 40 -4.00 -16.78 4.38
CA SER A 40 -4.25 -18.00 5.16
C SER A 40 -5.75 -18.17 5.44
N ALA A 41 -6.42 -17.15 5.96
CA ALA A 41 -7.86 -17.18 6.21
C ALA A 41 -8.67 -17.43 4.92
N THR A 42 -8.23 -16.85 3.80
CA THR A 42 -8.89 -17.09 2.51
C THR A 42 -8.76 -18.55 2.07
N PHE A 43 -7.58 -19.14 2.18
CA PHE A 43 -7.38 -20.56 1.82
C PHE A 43 -8.19 -21.47 2.72
N ASP A 44 -8.27 -21.19 4.02
CA ASP A 44 -9.10 -21.92 4.97
C ASP A 44 -10.58 -21.87 4.60
N ASP A 45 -11.11 -20.68 4.30
CA ASP A 45 -12.51 -20.49 3.89
C ASP A 45 -12.86 -21.23 2.58
N LEU A 46 -11.89 -21.31 1.67
CA LEU A 46 -12.05 -22.02 0.40
C LEU A 46 -11.83 -23.53 0.51
N GLY A 47 -11.46 -24.05 1.68
CA GLY A 47 -11.11 -25.46 1.87
C GLY A 47 -9.85 -25.88 1.11
N ILE A 48 -8.96 -24.96 0.83
CA ILE A 48 -7.68 -25.20 0.13
C ILE A 48 -6.56 -25.23 1.18
N ALA A 49 -5.64 -26.18 1.05
CA ALA A 49 -4.51 -26.27 1.97
C ALA A 49 -3.71 -24.96 2.00
N VAL A 50 -3.51 -24.43 3.20
CA VAL A 50 -2.72 -23.19 3.40
C VAL A 50 -1.26 -23.47 3.08
N PRO A 51 -0.64 -22.72 2.16
CA PRO A 51 0.78 -22.86 1.86
C PRO A 51 1.66 -22.52 3.07
N ASP A 52 2.89 -23.01 3.06
CA ASP A 52 3.86 -22.61 4.08
C ASP A 52 4.19 -21.11 4.02
N ARG A 53 4.82 -20.61 5.09
CA ARG A 53 5.14 -19.17 5.21
C ARG A 53 6.03 -18.67 4.07
N ALA A 54 6.99 -19.48 3.60
CA ALA A 54 7.91 -19.07 2.54
C ALA A 54 7.17 -18.85 1.22
N ARG A 55 6.23 -19.74 0.91
CA ARG A 55 5.37 -19.62 -0.27
C ARG A 55 4.39 -18.47 -0.13
N LEU A 56 3.75 -18.28 1.04
CA LEU A 56 2.88 -17.13 1.28
C LEU A 56 3.61 -15.80 1.12
N MET A 57 4.88 -15.71 1.49
CA MET A 57 5.69 -14.50 1.29
C MET A 57 5.84 -14.13 -0.19
N SER A 58 5.84 -15.10 -1.12
CA SER A 58 5.87 -14.82 -2.55
C SER A 58 4.58 -14.22 -3.11
N PHE A 59 3.52 -14.19 -2.30
CA PHE A 59 2.22 -13.58 -2.66
C PHE A 59 2.15 -12.09 -2.34
N VAL A 60 3.15 -11.57 -1.62
CA VAL A 60 3.24 -10.14 -1.32
C VAL A 60 3.79 -9.41 -2.54
N GLY A 61 2.98 -8.51 -3.10
CA GLY A 61 3.35 -7.67 -4.25
C GLY A 61 2.60 -7.99 -5.55
N PRO A 62 2.54 -9.25 -6.03
CA PRO A 62 1.78 -9.59 -7.23
C PRO A 62 0.28 -9.29 -7.12
N PRO A 63 -0.42 -9.06 -8.24
CA PRO A 63 -1.87 -8.90 -8.28
C PRO A 63 -2.59 -10.14 -7.71
N LEU A 64 -3.63 -9.92 -6.91
CA LEU A 64 -4.36 -11.02 -6.23
C LEU A 64 -4.90 -12.07 -7.20
N ALA A 65 -5.50 -11.64 -8.31
CA ALA A 65 -6.07 -12.56 -9.29
C ALA A 65 -5.00 -13.46 -9.92
N GLU A 66 -3.82 -12.91 -10.20
CA GLU A 66 -2.68 -13.67 -10.73
C GLU A 66 -2.14 -14.64 -9.67
N THR A 67 -2.06 -14.19 -8.42
CA THR A 67 -1.62 -15.01 -7.29
C THR A 67 -2.53 -16.23 -7.12
N PHE A 68 -3.85 -16.06 -7.06
CA PHE A 68 -4.78 -17.17 -6.92
C PHE A 68 -4.81 -18.09 -8.16
N ALA A 69 -4.67 -17.52 -9.36
CA ALA A 69 -4.58 -18.33 -10.58
C ALA A 69 -3.33 -19.20 -10.59
N HIS A 70 -2.17 -18.60 -10.28
CA HIS A 70 -0.87 -19.29 -10.39
C HIS A 70 -0.65 -20.30 -9.25
N HIS A 71 -1.06 -19.94 -8.02
CA HIS A 71 -0.73 -20.74 -6.85
C HIS A 71 -1.85 -21.71 -6.41
N ALA A 72 -3.11 -21.40 -6.72
CA ALA A 72 -4.25 -22.25 -6.39
C ALA A 72 -5.00 -22.80 -7.62
N GLY A 73 -4.56 -22.46 -8.83
CA GLY A 73 -5.20 -22.91 -10.07
C GLY A 73 -6.60 -22.34 -10.28
N LEU A 74 -6.99 -21.29 -9.54
CA LEU A 74 -8.33 -20.72 -9.60
C LEU A 74 -8.50 -19.83 -10.83
N THR A 75 -9.59 -20.04 -11.57
CA THR A 75 -9.91 -19.25 -12.77
C THR A 75 -11.35 -18.78 -12.76
N GLY A 76 -11.68 -17.81 -13.60
CA GLY A 76 -13.06 -17.33 -13.77
C GLY A 76 -13.73 -16.95 -12.45
N GLN A 77 -14.93 -17.44 -12.21
CA GLN A 77 -15.75 -17.09 -11.04
C GLN A 77 -15.11 -17.54 -9.72
N ALA A 78 -14.42 -18.70 -9.69
CA ALA A 78 -13.74 -19.19 -8.49
C ALA A 78 -12.60 -18.24 -8.09
N ASN A 79 -11.83 -17.73 -9.06
CA ASN A 79 -10.78 -16.73 -8.80
C ASN A 79 -11.39 -15.42 -8.27
N ALA A 80 -12.45 -14.93 -8.91
CA ALA A 80 -13.13 -13.70 -8.46
C ALA A 80 -13.67 -13.85 -7.02
N HIS A 81 -14.17 -15.02 -6.66
CA HIS A 81 -14.62 -15.32 -5.31
C HIS A 81 -13.46 -15.29 -4.31
N ALA A 82 -12.35 -15.96 -4.62
CA ALA A 82 -11.15 -15.95 -3.79
C ALA A 82 -10.61 -14.53 -3.55
N VAL A 83 -10.56 -13.71 -4.59
CA VAL A 83 -10.17 -12.29 -4.47
C VAL A 83 -11.13 -11.52 -3.57
N ALA A 84 -12.43 -11.74 -3.69
CA ALA A 84 -13.43 -11.08 -2.84
C ALA A 84 -13.30 -11.49 -1.36
N THR A 85 -13.12 -12.79 -1.09
CA THR A 85 -12.90 -13.34 0.25
C THR A 85 -11.63 -12.76 0.89
N TYR A 86 -10.52 -12.75 0.15
CA TYR A 86 -9.27 -12.12 0.60
C TYR A 86 -9.48 -10.65 1.01
N ARG A 87 -10.20 -9.90 0.19
CA ARG A 87 -10.47 -8.48 0.47
C ARG A 87 -11.31 -8.26 1.72
N THR A 88 -12.18 -9.19 2.05
CA THR A 88 -12.93 -9.15 3.31
C THR A 88 -11.99 -9.30 4.49
N HIS A 89 -11.18 -10.36 4.53
CA HIS A 89 -10.20 -10.57 5.59
C HIS A 89 -9.18 -9.43 5.68
N TYR A 90 -8.69 -8.95 4.53
CA TYR A 90 -7.72 -7.87 4.53
C TYR A 90 -8.28 -6.57 5.14
N ARG A 91 -9.53 -6.20 4.85
CA ARG A 91 -10.16 -5.00 5.43
C ARG A 91 -10.30 -5.08 6.95
N GLU A 92 -10.52 -6.27 7.49
CA GLU A 92 -10.61 -6.49 8.94
C GLU A 92 -9.25 -6.37 9.63
N LEU A 93 -8.17 -6.72 8.93
CA LEU A 93 -6.83 -6.80 9.49
C LEU A 93 -5.93 -5.61 9.14
N MET A 94 -6.22 -4.85 8.09
CA MET A 94 -5.29 -3.88 7.49
C MET A 94 -4.77 -2.81 8.46
N TYR A 95 -5.52 -2.49 9.50
CA TYR A 95 -5.12 -1.51 10.51
C TYR A 95 -4.17 -2.08 11.58
N GLN A 96 -3.91 -3.38 11.56
CA GLN A 96 -2.99 -4.04 12.49
C GLN A 96 -1.54 -4.02 11.98
N ALA A 97 -1.31 -3.60 10.73
CA ALA A 97 0.03 -3.46 10.18
C ALA A 97 0.77 -2.33 10.93
N PRO A 98 1.88 -2.62 11.64
CA PRO A 98 2.61 -1.57 12.34
C PRO A 98 3.33 -0.65 11.34
N VAL A 99 3.47 0.61 11.70
CA VAL A 99 4.36 1.53 10.99
C VAL A 99 5.80 1.21 11.40
N TYR A 100 6.70 1.17 10.43
CA TYR A 100 8.13 0.93 10.72
C TYR A 100 8.69 1.99 11.68
N GLU A 101 9.54 1.54 12.58
CA GLU A 101 10.22 2.42 13.53
C GLU A 101 10.99 3.52 12.79
N GLY A 102 10.89 4.76 13.28
CA GLY A 102 11.52 5.94 12.69
C GLY A 102 10.73 6.59 11.55
N VAL A 103 9.85 5.88 10.84
CA VAL A 103 9.06 6.46 9.74
C VAL A 103 8.18 7.62 10.19
N PRO A 104 7.45 7.54 11.33
CA PRO A 104 6.64 8.68 11.78
C PRO A 104 7.47 9.94 12.05
N ALA A 105 8.65 9.77 12.63
CA ALA A 105 9.56 10.90 12.90
C ALA A 105 10.12 11.49 11.61
N LEU A 106 10.53 10.65 10.65
CA LEU A 106 11.02 11.08 9.35
C LEU A 106 9.96 11.85 8.57
N VAL A 107 8.75 11.30 8.44
CA VAL A 107 7.65 11.91 7.68
C VAL A 107 7.28 13.27 8.25
N ARG A 108 7.14 13.39 9.58
CA ARG A 108 6.86 14.68 10.24
C ARG A 108 7.99 15.68 10.05
N SER A 109 9.24 15.25 10.17
CA SER A 109 10.41 16.11 9.97
C SER A 109 10.48 16.67 8.55
N LEU A 110 10.14 15.86 7.54
CA LEU A 110 10.09 16.31 6.15
C LEU A 110 8.93 17.28 5.92
N ASP A 111 7.75 17.01 6.48
CA ASP A 111 6.59 17.90 6.42
C ASP A 111 6.88 19.25 7.12
N ASP A 112 7.46 19.23 8.31
CA ASP A 112 7.87 20.44 9.06
C ASP A 112 8.92 21.25 8.29
N ALA A 113 9.79 20.60 7.55
CA ALA A 113 10.78 21.23 6.68
C ALA A 113 10.17 21.78 5.37
N GLY A 114 8.89 21.51 5.10
CA GLY A 114 8.19 21.92 3.90
C GLY A 114 8.61 21.17 2.64
N VAL A 115 9.17 19.94 2.80
CA VAL A 115 9.49 19.06 1.68
C VAL A 115 8.20 18.43 1.17
N PRO A 116 7.86 18.55 -0.13
CA PRO A 116 6.68 17.90 -0.70
C PRO A 116 6.76 16.38 -0.53
N LEU A 117 5.68 15.78 0.00
CA LEU A 117 5.59 14.36 0.27
C LEU A 117 4.44 13.74 -0.51
N ALA A 118 4.70 12.62 -1.21
CA ALA A 118 3.65 11.83 -1.82
C ALA A 118 3.77 10.35 -1.44
N LEU A 119 2.62 9.70 -1.25
CA LEU A 119 2.53 8.26 -1.16
C LEU A 119 2.22 7.70 -2.55
N ALA A 120 3.08 6.81 -3.08
CA ALA A 120 2.95 6.19 -4.40
C ALA A 120 3.01 4.67 -4.27
N THR A 121 1.86 4.01 -4.29
CA THR A 121 1.73 2.59 -3.98
C THR A 121 0.98 1.82 -5.07
N SER A 122 1.34 0.54 -5.27
CA SER A 122 0.57 -0.37 -6.13
C SER A 122 -0.74 -0.84 -5.50
N LYS A 123 -0.93 -0.60 -4.20
CA LYS A 123 -2.20 -0.84 -3.50
C LYS A 123 -3.30 0.06 -4.04
N ARG A 124 -4.56 -0.37 -3.94
CA ARG A 124 -5.71 0.51 -4.23
C ARG A 124 -5.63 1.81 -3.44
N GLU A 125 -5.79 2.91 -4.13
CA GLU A 125 -5.69 4.24 -3.54
C GLU A 125 -6.66 4.43 -2.37
N SER A 126 -7.90 3.93 -2.51
CA SER A 126 -8.91 4.00 -1.46
C SER A 126 -8.49 3.29 -0.15
N LEU A 127 -7.80 2.15 -0.25
CA LEU A 127 -7.25 1.44 0.92
C LEU A 127 -5.99 2.12 1.46
N ALA A 128 -5.12 2.60 0.58
CA ALA A 128 -3.89 3.30 0.98
C ALA A 128 -4.22 4.56 1.80
N ARG A 129 -5.22 5.33 1.38
CA ARG A 129 -5.71 6.51 2.13
C ARG A 129 -6.22 6.11 3.51
N GLN A 130 -7.07 5.09 3.60
CA GLN A 130 -7.59 4.62 4.89
C GLN A 130 -6.47 4.18 5.84
N ILE A 131 -5.46 3.46 5.34
CA ILE A 131 -4.35 2.99 6.15
C ILE A 131 -3.49 4.17 6.62
N ILE A 132 -3.09 5.07 5.71
CA ILE A 132 -2.22 6.19 6.07
C ILE A 132 -2.92 7.17 7.02
N ASP A 133 -4.21 7.38 6.86
CA ASP A 133 -5.02 8.21 7.78
C ASP A 133 -5.10 7.56 9.17
N HIS A 134 -5.28 6.22 9.23
CA HIS A 134 -5.29 5.48 10.49
C HIS A 134 -3.96 5.60 11.26
N THR A 135 -2.83 5.70 10.58
CA THR A 135 -1.51 5.92 11.22
C THR A 135 -1.34 7.33 11.78
N GLY A 136 -2.23 8.26 11.46
CA GLY A 136 -2.10 9.69 11.78
C GLY A 136 -1.03 10.43 10.96
N LEU A 137 -0.51 9.81 9.90
CA LEU A 137 0.47 10.43 8.99
C LEU A 137 -0.18 11.02 7.74
N GLY A 138 -1.46 10.71 7.46
CA GLY A 138 -2.18 11.21 6.28
C GLY A 138 -2.01 12.72 6.04
N PRO A 139 -2.16 13.58 7.07
CA PRO A 139 -2.01 15.03 6.90
C PRO A 139 -0.62 15.51 6.45
N CYS A 140 0.42 14.69 6.59
CA CYS A 140 1.78 15.03 6.16
C CYS A 140 2.00 14.81 4.66
N PHE A 141 1.12 14.09 3.97
CA PHE A 141 1.26 13.81 2.54
C PHE A 141 0.44 14.81 1.72
N ASP A 142 1.08 15.45 0.74
CA ASP A 142 0.44 16.35 -0.24
C ASP A 142 -0.39 15.54 -1.25
N ALA A 143 0.04 14.32 -1.56
CA ALA A 143 -0.67 13.42 -2.47
C ALA A 143 -0.60 11.96 -2.00
N VAL A 144 -1.66 11.21 -2.29
CA VAL A 144 -1.69 9.75 -2.18
C VAL A 144 -2.17 9.20 -3.51
N THR A 145 -1.34 8.41 -4.17
CA THR A 145 -1.65 7.78 -5.45
C THR A 145 -1.53 6.27 -5.36
N GLY A 146 -2.46 5.58 -5.96
CA GLY A 146 -2.54 4.13 -5.94
C GLY A 146 -3.28 3.57 -7.16
N ALA A 147 -3.49 2.26 -7.20
CA ALA A 147 -4.35 1.62 -8.17
C ALA A 147 -5.80 2.11 -8.03
N ALA A 148 -6.55 2.10 -9.10
CA ALA A 148 -7.99 2.31 -9.07
C ALA A 148 -8.71 1.16 -8.30
N ASP A 149 -9.98 1.34 -7.97
CA ASP A 149 -10.75 0.32 -7.21
C ASP A 149 -10.99 -0.97 -8.02
N ASP A 150 -10.77 -0.95 -9.31
CA ASP A 150 -10.76 -2.12 -10.19
C ASP A 150 -9.36 -2.72 -10.41
N ASP A 151 -8.37 -2.31 -9.60
CA ASP A 151 -6.96 -2.70 -9.61
C ASP A 151 -6.16 -2.22 -10.84
N ARG A 152 -6.72 -1.37 -11.70
CA ARG A 152 -6.00 -0.82 -12.84
C ARG A 152 -5.09 0.35 -12.44
N GLY A 153 -4.02 0.55 -13.21
CA GLY A 153 -3.09 1.68 -13.03
C GLY A 153 -2.28 1.61 -11.74
N GLY A 154 -2.09 0.40 -11.18
CA GLY A 154 -1.26 0.15 -10.00
C GLY A 154 0.20 -0.14 -10.30
N GLU A 155 0.59 -0.13 -11.58
CA GLU A 155 1.98 -0.30 -11.98
C GLU A 155 2.84 0.83 -11.37
N LYS A 156 3.98 0.48 -10.79
CA LYS A 156 4.80 1.45 -10.04
C LYS A 156 5.14 2.70 -10.85
N ALA A 157 5.46 2.55 -12.14
CA ALA A 157 5.76 3.69 -13.02
C ALA A 157 4.54 4.63 -13.19
N VAL A 158 3.32 4.06 -13.28
CA VAL A 158 2.08 4.83 -13.43
C VAL A 158 1.76 5.60 -12.17
N VAL A 159 1.82 4.95 -11.00
CA VAL A 159 1.51 5.62 -9.73
C VAL A 159 2.54 6.70 -9.38
N ILE A 160 3.81 6.48 -9.69
CA ILE A 160 4.87 7.50 -9.50
C ILE A 160 4.66 8.70 -10.40
N ALA A 161 4.26 8.49 -11.67
CA ALA A 161 4.01 9.60 -12.60
C ALA A 161 2.78 10.46 -12.23
N ARG A 162 1.89 9.93 -11.39
CA ARG A 162 0.68 10.61 -10.92
C ARG A 162 0.88 11.29 -9.55
N ALA A 163 1.90 10.90 -8.81
CA ALA A 163 2.24 11.44 -7.50
C ALA A 163 2.94 12.79 -7.63
#